data_21f01c578502da768995f397e7d7ac0e
#
_entry.id   21f01c578502da768995f397e7d7ac0e
#
_cell.length_a   1.000
_cell.length_b   1.000
_cell.length_c   1.000
_cell.angle_alpha   90.00
_cell.angle_beta   90.00
_cell.angle_gamma   90.00
#
_symmetry.space_group_name_H-M   'P 1'
#
loop_
_entity.id
_entity.type
_entity.pdbx_description
1 polymer ?
#
loop_
_entity_poly.entity_id
_entity_poly.type
_entity_poly.pdbx_seq_one_letter_code
_entity_poly.pdbx_strand_id
1 'polypeptide(L)'
;VRVASFDLSEVKEVAAMRAALEVLALRHAAPHLTTAILDKAEQARRDCDAATDVRAWEEANRRFHRTLVAPCGMKRLLATIDDLHAASARFLFSAWRSEWEARTDHDHRAILSALRNGDLETAIATLARHAQWIGERPVRTASGATRGAFAIVG
;
A
#
# COMPACT_ATOMS: atom_id res chain seq x y z
N VAL A 1 -18.44 15.95 -19.39
CA VAL A 1 -17.62 15.71 -18.16
C VAL A 1 -16.36 14.97 -18.56
N ARG A 2 -15.25 15.67 -18.64
CA ARG A 2 -13.95 15.02 -18.82
C ARG A 2 -13.63 14.23 -17.55
N VAL A 3 -13.57 12.91 -17.70
CA VAL A 3 -12.87 12.09 -16.72
C VAL A 3 -11.38 12.46 -16.82
N ALA A 4 -10.81 13.02 -15.77
CA ALA A 4 -9.40 13.32 -15.74
C ALA A 4 -8.63 12.01 -16.01
N SER A 5 -7.88 11.98 -17.11
CA SER A 5 -6.95 10.90 -17.37
C SER A 5 -5.85 11.00 -16.30
N PHE A 6 -5.68 9.95 -15.49
CA PHE A 6 -4.58 9.91 -14.54
C PHE A 6 -3.25 9.90 -15.32
N ASP A 7 -2.38 10.81 -14.95
CA ASP A 7 -1.02 10.80 -15.44
C ASP A 7 -0.25 9.66 -14.77
N LEU A 8 0.26 8.75 -15.59
CA LEU A 8 1.05 7.60 -15.11
C LEU A 8 2.33 8.01 -14.40
N SER A 9 2.90 9.17 -14.77
CA SER A 9 4.07 9.71 -14.08
C SER A 9 3.72 10.09 -12.63
N GLU A 10 2.52 10.63 -12.40
CA GLU A 10 2.01 10.96 -11.07
C GLU A 10 1.79 9.70 -10.21
N VAL A 11 1.25 8.62 -10.80
CA VAL A 11 1.09 7.33 -10.08
C VAL A 11 2.44 6.79 -9.63
N LYS A 12 3.44 6.82 -10.48
CA LYS A 12 4.81 6.37 -10.15
C LYS A 12 5.47 7.27 -9.09
N GLU A 13 5.27 8.57 -9.18
CA GLU A 13 5.79 9.53 -8.19
C GLU A 13 5.17 9.27 -6.82
N VAL A 14 3.84 9.12 -6.73
CA VAL A 14 3.14 8.80 -5.48
C VAL A 14 3.64 7.48 -4.90
N ALA A 15 3.82 6.45 -5.71
CA ALA A 15 4.33 5.16 -5.27
C ALA A 15 5.76 5.26 -4.73
N ALA A 16 6.63 6.01 -5.40
CA ALA A 16 8.01 6.23 -4.96
C ALA A 16 8.08 7.01 -3.65
N MET A 17 7.26 8.05 -3.50
CA MET A 17 7.16 8.83 -2.26
C MET A 17 6.63 7.98 -1.11
N ARG A 18 5.59 7.17 -1.33
CA ARG A 18 5.09 6.24 -0.32
C ARG A 18 6.16 5.27 0.13
N ALA A 19 6.87 4.64 -0.80
CA ALA A 19 7.96 3.71 -0.47
C ALA A 19 9.01 4.36 0.44
N ALA A 20 9.46 5.56 0.12
CA ALA A 20 10.46 6.28 0.90
C ALA A 20 9.94 6.72 2.28
N LEU A 21 8.76 7.31 2.33
CA LEU A 21 8.22 7.90 3.56
C LEU A 21 7.66 6.87 4.52
N GLU A 22 7.04 5.81 4.04
CA GLU A 22 6.58 4.71 4.89
C GLU A 22 7.75 3.94 5.50
N VAL A 23 8.83 3.74 4.76
CA VAL A 23 10.08 3.17 5.30
C VAL A 23 10.67 4.05 6.39
N LEU A 24 10.76 5.36 6.17
CA LEU A 24 11.22 6.30 7.18
C LEU A 24 10.36 6.21 8.45
N ALA A 25 9.04 6.21 8.30
CA ALA A 25 8.11 6.10 9.41
C ALA A 25 8.25 4.76 10.14
N LEU A 26 8.38 3.64 9.43
CA LEU A 26 8.54 2.32 10.03
C LEU A 26 9.84 2.21 10.83
N ARG A 27 10.95 2.78 10.34
CA ARG A 27 12.21 2.82 11.10
C ARG A 27 12.05 3.53 12.44
N HIS A 28 11.32 4.64 12.47
CA HIS A 28 11.04 5.38 13.70
C HIS A 28 9.97 4.71 14.58
N ALA A 29 9.03 3.99 13.98
CA ALA A 29 7.99 3.27 14.70
C ALA A 29 8.51 1.97 15.35
N ALA A 30 9.49 1.32 14.74
CA ALA A 30 9.94 -0.02 15.11
C ALA A 30 10.25 -0.20 16.60
N PRO A 31 10.95 0.72 17.30
CA PRO A 31 11.20 0.60 18.74
C PRO A 31 9.94 0.63 19.60
N HIS A 32 8.83 1.09 19.05
CA HIS A 32 7.55 1.29 19.76
C HIS A 32 6.48 0.26 19.35
N LEU A 33 6.80 -0.68 18.46
CA LEU A 33 5.88 -1.73 18.04
C LEU A 33 5.72 -2.76 19.16
N THR A 34 4.50 -2.87 19.66
CA THR A 34 4.12 -3.87 20.66
C THR A 34 3.40 -5.03 20.00
N THR A 35 3.29 -6.17 20.70
CA THR A 35 2.47 -7.30 20.24
C THR A 35 1.05 -6.86 19.92
N ALA A 36 0.44 -6.03 20.77
CA ALA A 36 -0.91 -5.51 20.55
C ALA A 36 -1.04 -4.70 19.25
N ILE A 37 -0.03 -3.90 18.90
CA ILE A 37 0.01 -3.15 17.64
C ILE A 37 0.12 -4.11 16.45
N LEU A 38 1.00 -5.11 16.53
CA LEU A 38 1.16 -6.11 15.48
C LEU A 38 -0.11 -6.97 15.31
N ASP A 39 -0.83 -7.26 16.38
CA ASP A 39 -2.10 -7.98 16.33
C ASP A 39 -3.21 -7.14 15.65
N LYS A 40 -3.24 -5.83 15.89
CA LYS A 40 -4.13 -4.92 15.15
C LYS A 40 -3.81 -4.87 13.65
N ALA A 41 -2.53 -4.85 13.31
CA ALA A 41 -2.09 -4.90 11.91
C ALA A 41 -2.47 -6.25 11.27
N GLU A 42 -2.32 -7.37 12.00
CA GLU A 42 -2.75 -8.69 11.54
C GLU A 42 -4.26 -8.75 11.29
N GLN A 43 -5.08 -8.10 12.13
CA GLN A 43 -6.51 -8.02 11.88
C GLN A 43 -6.80 -7.25 10.59
N ALA A 44 -6.17 -6.10 10.38
CA ALA A 44 -6.32 -5.33 9.14
C ALA A 44 -5.89 -6.14 7.89
N ARG A 45 -4.83 -6.93 7.99
CA ARG A 45 -4.41 -7.85 6.94
C ARG A 45 -5.50 -8.90 6.63
N ARG A 46 -6.08 -9.50 7.66
CA ARG A 46 -7.20 -10.46 7.48
C ARG A 46 -8.40 -9.81 6.83
N ASP A 47 -8.69 -8.58 7.18
CA ASP A 47 -9.78 -7.81 6.57
C ASP A 47 -9.51 -7.53 5.09
N CYS A 48 -8.23 -7.32 4.69
CA CYS A 48 -7.84 -7.26 3.28
C CYS A 48 -8.15 -8.58 2.55
N ASP A 49 -7.77 -9.72 3.13
CA ASP A 49 -8.01 -11.04 2.54
C ASP A 49 -9.52 -11.35 2.43
N ALA A 50 -10.33 -10.86 3.36
CA ALA A 50 -11.78 -11.06 3.40
C ALA A 50 -12.57 -10.02 2.58
N ALA A 51 -11.93 -9.00 2.03
CA ALA A 51 -12.60 -7.92 1.33
C ALA A 51 -13.30 -8.43 0.06
N THR A 52 -14.55 -8.01 -0.12
CA THR A 52 -15.40 -8.40 -1.26
C THR A 52 -15.42 -7.36 -2.38
N ASP A 53 -14.87 -6.18 -2.14
CA ASP A 53 -14.76 -5.11 -3.11
C ASP A 53 -13.50 -4.26 -2.88
N VAL A 54 -13.17 -3.42 -3.86
CA VAL A 54 -11.96 -2.61 -3.84
C VAL A 54 -11.95 -1.57 -2.72
N ARG A 55 -13.11 -1.05 -2.31
CA ARG A 55 -13.21 -0.05 -1.23
C ARG A 55 -12.91 -0.67 0.13
N ALA A 56 -13.51 -1.82 0.41
CA ALA A 56 -13.25 -2.58 1.63
C ALA A 56 -11.79 -3.01 1.71
N TRP A 57 -11.23 -3.46 0.60
CA TRP A 57 -9.81 -3.82 0.53
C TRP A 57 -8.90 -2.62 0.79
N GLU A 58 -9.15 -1.48 0.14
CA GLU A 58 -8.32 -0.28 0.29
C GLU A 58 -8.38 0.27 1.72
N GLU A 59 -9.55 0.29 2.33
CA GLU A 59 -9.72 0.72 3.70
C GLU A 59 -8.93 -0.16 4.67
N ALA A 60 -9.01 -1.47 4.52
CA ALA A 60 -8.25 -2.42 5.33
C ALA A 60 -6.73 -2.29 5.08
N ASN A 61 -6.32 -2.12 3.83
CA ASN A 61 -4.93 -1.87 3.45
C ASN A 61 -4.38 -0.59 4.10
N ARG A 62 -5.13 0.49 4.05
CA ARG A 62 -4.75 1.75 4.71
C ARG A 62 -4.61 1.57 6.21
N ARG A 63 -5.54 0.88 6.87
CA ARG A 63 -5.44 0.57 8.30
C ARG A 63 -4.20 -0.24 8.63
N PHE A 64 -3.86 -1.23 7.80
CA PHE A 64 -2.64 -2.01 7.97
C PHE A 64 -1.40 -1.13 8.02
N HIS A 65 -1.19 -0.33 6.96
CA HIS A 65 -0.04 0.58 6.86
C HIS A 65 -0.02 1.59 8.00
N ARG A 66 -1.15 2.23 8.26
CA ARG A 66 -1.26 3.26 9.31
C ARG A 66 -0.96 2.70 10.71
N THR A 67 -1.41 1.50 11.00
CA THR A 67 -1.16 0.84 12.30
C THR A 67 0.33 0.61 12.54
N LEU A 68 1.07 0.23 11.50
CA LEU A 68 2.51 -0.02 11.62
C LEU A 68 3.34 1.27 11.73
N VAL A 69 2.94 2.34 11.05
CA VAL A 69 3.74 3.57 11.00
C VAL A 69 3.35 4.61 12.06
N ALA A 70 2.13 4.59 12.56
CA ALA A 70 1.63 5.57 13.54
C ALA A 70 2.51 5.72 14.80
N PRO A 71 3.14 4.65 15.33
CA PRO A 71 4.00 4.78 16.51
C PRO A 71 5.27 5.59 16.30
N CYS A 72 5.60 6.00 15.06
CA CYS A 72 6.72 6.91 14.81
C CYS A 72 6.53 8.27 15.48
N GLY A 73 5.28 8.67 15.75
CA GLY A 73 4.95 9.95 16.41
C GLY A 73 5.25 11.21 15.58
N MET A 74 5.67 11.07 14.34
CA MET A 74 6.04 12.17 13.45
C MET A 74 4.80 12.70 12.72
N LYS A 75 4.11 13.66 13.30
CA LYS A 75 2.78 14.12 12.83
C LYS A 75 2.76 14.58 11.38
N ARG A 76 3.78 15.35 10.94
CA ARG A 76 3.85 15.84 9.55
C ARG A 76 4.11 14.70 8.57
N LEU A 77 4.99 13.77 8.92
CA LEU A 77 5.27 12.58 8.11
C LEU A 77 4.00 11.74 7.94
N LEU A 78 3.29 11.48 9.04
CA LEU A 78 2.05 10.72 9.01
C LEU A 78 0.95 11.40 8.18
N ALA A 79 0.81 12.72 8.27
CA ALA A 79 -0.13 13.47 7.44
C ALA A 79 0.22 13.37 5.95
N THR A 80 1.50 13.47 5.59
CA THR A 80 1.95 13.30 4.21
C THR A 80 1.70 11.89 3.70
N ILE A 81 1.97 10.87 4.50
CA ILE A 81 1.66 9.47 4.15
C ILE A 81 0.15 9.28 3.94
N ASP A 82 -0.69 9.85 4.80
CA ASP A 82 -2.15 9.79 4.63
C ASP A 82 -2.61 10.42 3.31
N ASP A 83 -2.05 11.57 2.93
CA ASP A 83 -2.35 12.23 1.65
C ASP A 83 -1.92 11.37 0.45
N LEU A 84 -0.76 10.71 0.53
CA LEU A 84 -0.28 9.81 -0.51
C LEU A 84 -1.14 8.54 -0.62
N HIS A 85 -1.61 8.00 0.50
CA HIS A 85 -2.59 6.90 0.49
C HIS A 85 -3.91 7.32 -0.17
N ALA A 86 -4.40 8.52 0.12
CA ALA A 86 -5.60 9.05 -0.53
C ALA A 86 -5.41 9.19 -2.06
N ALA A 87 -4.25 9.66 -2.50
CA ALA A 87 -3.90 9.71 -3.93
C ALA A 87 -3.87 8.32 -4.56
N SER A 88 -3.22 7.35 -3.89
CA SER A 88 -3.18 5.95 -4.34
C SER A 88 -4.58 5.35 -4.44
N ALA A 89 -5.48 5.64 -3.50
CA ALA A 89 -6.86 5.16 -3.52
C ALA A 89 -7.63 5.66 -4.74
N ARG A 90 -7.45 6.93 -5.12
CA ARG A 90 -8.09 7.48 -6.33
C ARG A 90 -7.66 6.73 -7.59
N PHE A 91 -6.37 6.44 -7.73
CA PHE A 91 -5.85 5.66 -8.86
C PHE A 91 -6.41 4.24 -8.85
N LEU A 92 -6.42 3.59 -7.69
CA LEU A 92 -6.94 2.25 -7.51
C LEU A 92 -8.42 2.15 -7.90
N PHE A 93 -9.26 3.07 -7.42
CA PHE A 93 -10.69 3.09 -7.73
C PHE A 93 -10.98 3.40 -9.19
N SER A 94 -10.15 4.22 -9.83
CA SER A 94 -10.25 4.48 -11.27
C SER A 94 -9.93 3.25 -12.12
N ALA A 95 -8.92 2.47 -11.72
CA ALA A 95 -8.47 1.27 -12.45
C ALA A 95 -9.41 0.07 -12.26
N TRP A 96 -10.13 -0.03 -11.13
CA TRP A 96 -10.90 -1.20 -10.73
C TRP A 96 -12.42 -0.98 -10.73
N ARG A 97 -12.93 -0.18 -11.63
CA ARG A 97 -14.37 0.16 -11.66
C ARG A 97 -15.33 -1.00 -11.88
N SER A 98 -14.90 -2.10 -12.49
CA SER A 98 -15.81 -3.14 -12.96
C SER A 98 -15.54 -4.57 -12.49
N GLU A 99 -14.34 -4.90 -12.06
CA GLU A 99 -14.00 -6.27 -11.69
C GLU A 99 -13.05 -6.29 -10.50
N TRP A 100 -13.53 -6.75 -9.36
CA TRP A 100 -12.73 -7.01 -8.18
C TRP A 100 -12.29 -8.47 -8.13
N GLU A 101 -10.98 -8.70 -8.09
CA GLU A 101 -10.43 -10.01 -7.78
C GLU A 101 -9.86 -10.00 -6.37
N ALA A 102 -10.38 -10.85 -5.50
CA ALA A 102 -9.81 -11.07 -4.18
C ALA A 102 -8.36 -11.53 -4.31
N ARG A 103 -7.45 -10.90 -3.57
CA ARG A 103 -6.03 -11.21 -3.62
C ARG A 103 -5.51 -11.56 -2.25
N THR A 104 -4.81 -12.66 -2.17
CA THR A 104 -3.99 -12.97 -1.00
C THR A 104 -2.74 -12.10 -1.04
N ASP A 105 -2.60 -11.25 -0.04
CA ASP A 105 -1.46 -10.36 0.06
C ASP A 105 -0.32 -11.03 0.82
N HIS A 106 0.63 -11.59 0.08
CA HIS A 106 1.82 -12.19 0.64
C HIS A 106 2.77 -11.18 1.28
N ASP A 107 2.79 -9.95 0.78
CA ASP A 107 3.69 -8.91 1.29
C ASP A 107 3.32 -8.46 2.70
N HIS A 108 2.04 -8.24 2.99
CA HIS A 108 1.59 -7.91 4.35
C HIS A 108 1.97 -9.00 5.36
N ARG A 109 1.83 -10.28 4.98
CA ARG A 109 2.26 -11.42 5.82
C ARG A 109 3.75 -11.40 6.05
N ALA A 110 4.54 -11.18 5.01
CA ALA A 110 5.99 -11.12 5.10
C ALA A 110 6.48 -9.97 5.98
N ILE A 111 5.85 -8.80 5.87
CA ILE A 111 6.14 -7.63 6.72
C ILE A 111 5.89 -7.97 8.20
N LEU A 112 4.71 -8.51 8.53
CA LEU A 112 4.37 -8.87 9.91
C LEU A 112 5.27 -9.95 10.47
N SER A 113 5.57 -10.99 9.69
CA SER A 113 6.48 -12.06 10.09
C SER A 113 7.87 -11.51 10.40
N ALA A 114 8.41 -10.66 9.55
CA ALA A 114 9.71 -10.04 9.77
C ALA A 114 9.72 -9.16 11.02
N LEU A 115 8.67 -8.34 11.25
CA LEU A 115 8.57 -7.50 12.43
C LEU A 115 8.46 -8.33 13.72
N ARG A 116 7.69 -9.42 13.71
CA ARG A 116 7.58 -10.33 14.87
C ARG A 116 8.89 -11.03 15.19
N ASN A 117 9.71 -11.30 14.19
CA ASN A 117 11.03 -11.91 14.34
C ASN A 117 12.15 -10.90 14.63
N GLY A 118 11.82 -9.63 14.75
CA GLY A 118 12.82 -8.57 14.97
C GLY A 118 13.70 -8.28 13.74
N ASP A 119 13.30 -8.73 12.55
CA ASP A 119 14.02 -8.51 11.29
C ASP A 119 13.46 -7.24 10.58
N LEU A 120 13.87 -6.09 11.08
CA LEU A 120 13.42 -4.80 10.56
C LEU A 120 13.85 -4.57 9.11
N GLU A 121 15.04 -4.99 8.72
CA GLU A 121 15.54 -4.75 7.36
C GLU A 121 14.74 -5.52 6.31
N THR A 122 14.37 -6.77 6.59
CA THR A 122 13.45 -7.52 5.71
C THR A 122 12.06 -6.87 5.65
N ALA A 123 11.53 -6.41 6.78
CA ALA A 123 10.25 -5.70 6.81
C ALA A 123 10.27 -4.43 5.96
N ILE A 124 11.33 -3.65 6.06
CA ILE A 124 11.53 -2.40 5.30
C ILE A 124 11.66 -2.68 3.80
N ALA A 125 12.48 -3.65 3.40
CA ALA A 125 12.66 -4.00 1.99
C ALA A 125 11.34 -4.47 1.37
N THR A 126 10.56 -5.27 2.11
CA THR A 126 9.26 -5.75 1.65
C THR A 126 8.24 -4.61 1.57
N LEU A 127 8.20 -3.72 2.56
CA LEU A 127 7.30 -2.57 2.56
C LEU A 127 7.60 -1.63 1.38
N ALA A 128 8.88 -1.33 1.11
CA ALA A 128 9.28 -0.48 0.00
C ALA A 128 8.82 -1.05 -1.35
N ARG A 129 9.06 -2.33 -1.58
CA ARG A 129 8.60 -3.03 -2.80
C ARG A 129 7.08 -3.02 -2.91
N HIS A 130 6.39 -3.31 -1.82
CA HIS A 130 4.93 -3.33 -1.76
C HIS A 130 4.31 -1.97 -2.08
N ALA A 131 4.86 -0.88 -1.53
CA ALA A 131 4.37 0.47 -1.79
C ALA A 131 4.59 0.90 -3.25
N GLN A 132 5.66 0.45 -3.89
CA GLN A 132 5.94 0.74 -5.31
C GLN A 132 5.01 -0.01 -6.26
N TRP A 133 4.47 -1.14 -5.86
CA TRP A 133 3.67 -2.01 -6.71
C TRP A 133 2.43 -1.34 -7.31
N ILE A 134 1.80 -0.36 -6.66
CA ILE A 134 0.64 0.34 -7.23
C ILE A 134 1.01 1.11 -8.51
N GLY A 135 2.26 1.56 -8.62
CA GLY A 135 2.78 2.21 -9.82
C GLY A 135 3.08 1.26 -10.99
N GLU A 136 3.10 -0.04 -10.71
CA GLU A 136 3.45 -1.10 -11.67
C GLU A 136 2.24 -1.88 -12.20
N ARG A 137 1.04 -1.60 -11.69
CA ARG A 137 -0.16 -2.32 -12.11
C ARG A 137 -0.57 -1.98 -13.53
N PRO A 138 -0.94 -3.00 -14.35
CA PRO A 138 -1.55 -2.75 -15.64
C PRO A 138 -2.91 -2.09 -15.47
N VAL A 139 -3.12 -0.97 -16.17
CA VAL A 139 -4.44 -0.37 -16.31
C VAL A 139 -5.23 -1.23 -17.29
N ARG A 140 -6.24 -1.95 -16.82
CA ARG A 140 -7.19 -2.63 -17.73
C ARG A 140 -8.07 -1.57 -18.39
N THR A 141 -7.96 -1.45 -19.70
CA THR A 141 -8.86 -0.59 -20.46
C THR A 141 -10.24 -1.27 -20.61
N ALA A 142 -11.29 -0.48 -20.69
CA ALA A 142 -12.68 -0.93 -20.82
C ALA A 142 -12.98 -1.83 -22.03
N SER A 143 -12.01 -2.05 -22.93
CA SER A 143 -12.11 -2.89 -24.11
C SER A 143 -11.54 -4.31 -23.96
N GLY A 144 -11.24 -4.75 -22.73
CA GLY A 144 -10.73 -6.12 -22.50
C GLY A 144 -9.32 -6.40 -23.01
N ALA A 145 -8.66 -5.44 -23.64
CA ALA A 145 -7.27 -5.55 -24.05
C ALA A 145 -6.35 -5.12 -22.92
N THR A 146 -5.63 -6.05 -22.36
CA THR A 146 -4.50 -5.75 -21.45
C THR A 146 -3.43 -5.05 -22.28
N ARG A 147 -3.37 -3.74 -22.26
CA ARG A 147 -2.15 -3.05 -22.71
C ARG A 147 -1.09 -3.30 -21.67
N GLY A 148 0.01 -3.85 -22.15
CA GLY A 148 1.10 -4.45 -21.39
C GLY A 148 1.42 -3.80 -20.07
N ALA A 149 1.78 -4.65 -19.13
CA ALA A 149 2.34 -4.24 -17.86
C ALA A 149 3.33 -3.10 -18.08
N PHE A 150 3.31 -2.10 -17.19
CA PHE A 150 4.38 -1.12 -17.15
C PHE A 150 5.69 -1.87 -16.90
N ALA A 151 6.38 -2.23 -17.98
CA ALA A 151 7.74 -2.69 -17.85
C ALA A 151 8.55 -1.48 -17.40
N ILE A 152 9.04 -1.50 -16.18
CA ILE A 152 10.18 -0.67 -15.82
C ILE A 152 11.34 -1.24 -16.62
N VAL A 153 11.67 -0.56 -17.72
CA VAL A 153 12.96 -0.80 -18.36
C VAL A 153 13.97 -0.15 -17.43
N GLY A 154 14.82 -0.98 -16.84
CA GLY A 154 15.94 -0.58 -16.01
C GLY A 154 16.93 0.30 -16.76
#